data_856dff1f34bff24d0cb8c82a075e1207
#
_entry.id   856dff1f34bff24d0cb8c82a075e1207
#
_cell.length_a   1.000
_cell.length_b   1.000
_cell.length_c   1.000
_cell.angle_alpha   90.00
_cell.angle_beta   90.00
_cell.angle_gamma   90.00
#
_symmetry.space_group_name_H-M   'P 1'
#
loop_
_entity.id
_entity.type
_entity.pdbx_description
1 polymer ?
#
loop_
_entity_poly.entity_id
_entity_poly.type
_entity_poly.pdbx_seq_one_letter_code
_entity_poly.pdbx_strand_id
1 'polypeptide(L)'
;MSSPAATSPAATSPAPDPAAGNRAPAPPRVGMFPPIGLLERGPETAGAFLAQVAGAGIDHICCGDHVSFLVGVGFDGLIQATALSMLHPALPIYSGVYLLPLRHPVLVARQLADIARLAPGRLIFGVGVGGEDRHEVSVCGVDPATRGLRMDECLAIVRQLLTGTPVTCHGTFFELDEALILPAPAAPIPIVIGGRSDAAIRRAGRLGDGWLGVWNSPRRFAAAVELAAQEAAAVGRPGPPSRHAMQVWCGLADSKEAARACLAPAMQAYYQLPFERFERYCPYGTADDVAEFLAPYANAGCAEFNLIPQSPDPDQAVAGAAAVKKLLARA
;
A
#
# COMPACT_ATOMS: atom_id res chain seq x y z
N MET A 1 -37.49 -22.36 44.68
CA MET A 1 -36.97 -21.01 44.94
C MET A 1 -36.23 -20.56 43.69
N SER A 2 -36.92 -19.81 42.84
CA SER A 2 -36.40 -19.36 41.54
C SER A 2 -35.77 -17.96 41.72
N SER A 3 -34.52 -17.83 41.31
CA SER A 3 -33.78 -16.54 41.32
C SER A 3 -34.11 -15.79 40.01
N PRO A 4 -34.30 -14.45 40.03
CA PRO A 4 -34.61 -13.68 38.86
C PRO A 4 -33.33 -13.35 38.07
N ALA A 5 -33.42 -13.45 36.74
CA ALA A 5 -32.38 -13.07 35.79
C ALA A 5 -32.21 -11.53 35.79
N ALA A 6 -30.96 -11.08 35.94
CA ALA A 6 -30.60 -9.68 35.81
C ALA A 6 -30.50 -9.30 34.30
N THR A 7 -31.36 -8.38 33.90
CA THR A 7 -31.28 -7.71 32.57
C THR A 7 -30.16 -6.68 32.56
N SER A 8 -29.16 -6.88 31.70
CA SER A 8 -28.08 -5.92 31.44
C SER A 8 -28.61 -4.76 30.58
N PRO A 9 -28.27 -3.49 30.89
CA PRO A 9 -28.72 -2.35 30.08
C PRO A 9 -27.99 -2.32 28.73
N ALA A 10 -28.74 -2.08 27.66
CA ALA A 10 -28.23 -1.87 26.33
C ALA A 10 -27.30 -0.64 26.28
N ALA A 11 -26.08 -0.83 25.77
CA ALA A 11 -25.15 0.25 25.52
C ALA A 11 -25.69 1.15 24.39
N THR A 12 -26.05 2.37 24.73
CA THR A 12 -26.40 3.42 23.76
C THR A 12 -25.15 3.87 23.01
N SER A 13 -25.16 3.71 21.68
CA SER A 13 -24.13 4.29 20.80
C SER A 13 -24.08 5.80 20.99
N PRO A 14 -22.88 6.41 21.12
CA PRO A 14 -22.77 7.85 21.20
C PRO A 14 -23.26 8.50 19.90
N ALA A 15 -23.99 9.60 20.02
CA ALA A 15 -24.44 10.41 18.92
C ALA A 15 -23.24 10.95 18.12
N PRO A 16 -23.36 11.15 16.78
CA PRO A 16 -22.28 11.73 15.98
C PRO A 16 -21.99 13.15 16.46
N ASP A 17 -20.70 13.44 16.65
CA ASP A 17 -20.20 14.75 17.05
C ASP A 17 -20.48 15.79 15.94
N PRO A 18 -21.27 16.84 16.17
CA PRO A 18 -21.57 17.86 15.15
C PRO A 18 -20.37 18.75 14.79
N ALA A 19 -19.22 18.61 15.47
CA ALA A 19 -17.98 19.36 15.19
C ALA A 19 -17.09 18.69 14.11
N ALA A 20 -17.48 17.55 13.54
CA ALA A 20 -16.70 16.86 12.50
C ALA A 20 -16.70 17.57 11.13
N GLY A 21 -17.48 18.66 10.95
CA GLY A 21 -17.76 19.28 9.66
C GLY A 21 -16.72 20.29 9.11
N ASN A 22 -15.68 20.69 9.86
CA ASN A 22 -14.82 21.79 9.42
C ASN A 22 -13.35 21.68 9.84
N ARG A 23 -12.79 20.47 9.90
CA ARG A 23 -11.36 20.30 10.09
C ARG A 23 -10.70 20.27 8.72
N ALA A 24 -9.72 21.14 8.48
CA ALA A 24 -8.86 21.03 7.31
C ALA A 24 -8.33 19.60 7.19
N PRO A 25 -8.27 19.02 5.98
CA PRO A 25 -7.75 17.67 5.80
C PRO A 25 -6.36 17.56 6.40
N ALA A 26 -6.10 16.46 7.11
CA ALA A 26 -4.76 16.23 7.66
C ALA A 26 -3.73 16.19 6.51
N PRO A 27 -2.51 16.69 6.73
CA PRO A 27 -1.48 16.64 5.70
C PRO A 27 -1.20 15.19 5.27
N PRO A 28 -0.88 14.95 3.99
CA PRO A 28 -0.65 13.61 3.50
C PRO A 28 0.56 12.97 4.18
N ARG A 29 0.48 11.68 4.41
CA ARG A 29 1.60 10.87 4.90
C ARG A 29 2.56 10.60 3.76
N VAL A 30 3.85 10.55 4.06
CA VAL A 30 4.89 10.25 3.09
C VAL A 30 5.72 9.06 3.57
N GLY A 31 5.71 8.00 2.80
CA GLY A 31 6.61 6.87 2.94
C GLY A 31 7.59 6.77 1.77
N MET A 32 8.55 5.89 1.89
CA MET A 32 9.51 5.67 0.81
C MET A 32 9.87 4.19 0.66
N PHE A 33 10.26 3.80 -0.55
CA PHE A 33 10.92 2.53 -0.79
C PHE A 33 12.39 2.63 -0.38
N PRO A 34 12.94 1.59 0.24
CA PRO A 34 14.36 1.50 0.49
C PRO A 34 15.13 1.26 -0.82
N PRO A 35 16.44 1.49 -0.85
CA PRO A 35 17.28 1.06 -1.97
C PRO A 35 17.11 -0.45 -2.24
N ILE A 36 17.10 -0.82 -3.52
CA ILE A 36 17.07 -2.23 -3.92
C ILE A 36 18.25 -2.98 -3.27
N GLY A 37 18.01 -4.18 -2.75
CA GLY A 37 19.01 -4.98 -2.09
C GLY A 37 19.40 -4.52 -0.68
N LEU A 38 18.64 -3.61 -0.04
CA LEU A 38 18.94 -3.16 1.32
C LEU A 38 19.06 -4.31 2.31
N LEU A 39 18.14 -5.27 2.30
CA LEU A 39 18.14 -6.40 3.22
C LEU A 39 19.33 -7.36 3.00
N GLU A 40 19.85 -7.42 1.79
CA GLU A 40 21.02 -8.23 1.43
C GLU A 40 22.34 -7.66 1.97
N ARG A 41 22.34 -6.38 2.38
CA ARG A 41 23.49 -5.69 3.00
C ARG A 41 23.67 -6.04 4.49
N GLY A 42 22.82 -6.89 5.02
CA GLY A 42 22.83 -7.35 6.40
C GLY A 42 21.99 -6.51 7.36
N PRO A 43 21.66 -7.09 8.53
CA PRO A 43 20.69 -6.50 9.45
C PRO A 43 21.15 -5.17 10.07
N GLU A 44 22.45 -4.99 10.30
CA GLU A 44 23.00 -3.75 10.87
C GLU A 44 22.82 -2.58 9.90
N THR A 45 23.19 -2.76 8.62
CA THR A 45 23.05 -1.74 7.58
C THR A 45 21.57 -1.40 7.35
N ALA A 46 20.73 -2.43 7.24
CA ALA A 46 19.30 -2.24 7.04
C ALA A 46 18.64 -1.56 8.26
N GLY A 47 18.99 -1.95 9.48
CA GLY A 47 18.49 -1.33 10.71
C GLY A 47 18.91 0.13 10.83
N ALA A 48 20.17 0.46 10.51
CA ALA A 48 20.66 1.84 10.51
C ALA A 48 19.89 2.72 9.51
N PHE A 49 19.67 2.23 8.29
CA PHE A 49 18.86 2.92 7.29
C PHE A 49 17.43 3.17 7.77
N LEU A 50 16.77 2.16 8.36
CA LEU A 50 15.40 2.31 8.88
C LEU A 50 15.34 3.32 10.05
N ALA A 51 16.35 3.32 10.93
CA ALA A 51 16.46 4.32 11.99
C ALA A 51 16.62 5.74 11.44
N GLN A 52 17.40 5.91 10.37
CA GLN A 52 17.54 7.18 9.66
C GLN A 52 16.21 7.63 9.04
N VAL A 53 15.49 6.74 8.35
CA VAL A 53 14.17 7.03 7.77
C VAL A 53 13.19 7.47 8.85
N ALA A 54 13.12 6.76 9.96
CA ALA A 54 12.26 7.11 11.09
C ALA A 54 12.69 8.44 11.75
N GLY A 55 13.99 8.63 11.95
CA GLY A 55 14.57 9.87 12.53
C GLY A 55 14.33 11.10 11.65
N ALA A 56 14.28 10.95 10.33
CA ALA A 56 13.91 11.99 9.38
C ALA A 56 12.41 12.34 9.39
N GLY A 57 11.59 11.53 10.10
CA GLY A 57 10.15 11.74 10.25
C GLY A 57 9.33 11.22 9.08
N ILE A 58 9.87 10.30 8.26
CA ILE A 58 9.10 9.59 7.24
C ILE A 58 8.06 8.69 7.91
N ASP A 59 6.84 8.63 7.37
CA ASP A 59 5.70 8.00 8.02
C ASP A 59 5.67 6.47 7.93
N HIS A 60 6.26 5.89 6.88
CA HIS A 60 6.32 4.44 6.68
C HIS A 60 7.41 4.06 5.67
N ILE A 61 7.86 2.81 5.76
CA ILE A 61 8.73 2.19 4.76
C ILE A 61 7.91 1.30 3.84
N CYS A 62 8.20 1.35 2.54
CA CYS A 62 7.52 0.54 1.54
C CYS A 62 8.31 -0.72 1.21
N CYS A 63 7.61 -1.77 0.77
CA CYS A 63 8.22 -2.95 0.16
C CYS A 63 7.44 -3.37 -1.08
N GLY A 64 8.13 -3.93 -2.07
CA GLY A 64 7.52 -4.50 -3.26
C GLY A 64 7.35 -6.02 -3.14
N ASP A 65 6.78 -6.63 -4.17
CA ASP A 65 6.61 -8.06 -4.27
C ASP A 65 6.80 -8.53 -5.71
N HIS A 66 7.74 -9.44 -5.91
CA HIS A 66 7.92 -10.14 -7.18
C HIS A 66 8.31 -11.59 -6.92
N VAL A 67 7.82 -12.51 -7.75
CA VAL A 67 8.09 -13.95 -7.69
C VAL A 67 9.12 -14.36 -8.73
N SER A 68 8.88 -14.03 -9.99
CA SER A 68 9.72 -14.37 -11.13
C SER A 68 9.70 -13.23 -12.14
N PHE A 69 10.19 -12.07 -11.71
CA PHE A 69 10.14 -10.85 -12.51
C PHE A 69 11.22 -10.84 -13.60
N LEU A 70 10.86 -10.34 -14.76
CA LEU A 70 11.68 -10.43 -16.00
C LEU A 70 13.11 -9.87 -15.87
N VAL A 71 13.34 -8.89 -15.01
CA VAL A 71 14.69 -8.29 -14.83
C VAL A 71 15.51 -8.94 -13.70
N GLY A 72 15.02 -10.07 -13.16
CA GLY A 72 15.75 -10.85 -12.15
C GLY A 72 15.82 -10.19 -10.77
N VAL A 73 15.14 -9.07 -10.55
CA VAL A 73 14.96 -8.50 -9.21
C VAL A 73 13.63 -8.97 -8.64
N GLY A 74 13.66 -9.41 -7.40
CA GLY A 74 12.44 -9.86 -6.75
C GLY A 74 12.69 -10.21 -5.30
N PHE A 75 11.66 -10.04 -4.50
CA PHE A 75 11.64 -10.47 -3.11
C PHE A 75 10.17 -10.71 -2.74
N ASP A 76 9.88 -11.73 -1.96
CA ASP A 76 8.51 -11.92 -1.46
C ASP A 76 8.13 -10.77 -0.51
N GLY A 77 7.02 -10.10 -0.83
CA GLY A 77 6.61 -8.89 -0.14
C GLY A 77 6.30 -9.09 1.35
N LEU A 78 5.78 -10.26 1.76
CA LEU A 78 5.50 -10.53 3.18
C LEU A 78 6.74 -10.96 3.94
N ILE A 79 7.70 -11.62 3.29
CA ILE A 79 9.02 -11.87 3.89
C ILE A 79 9.75 -10.53 4.10
N GLN A 80 9.74 -9.63 3.10
CA GLN A 80 10.27 -8.28 3.26
C GLN A 80 9.61 -7.53 4.41
N ALA A 81 8.27 -7.49 4.43
CA ALA A 81 7.51 -6.80 5.48
C ALA A 81 7.87 -7.33 6.88
N THR A 82 8.03 -8.65 7.02
CA THR A 82 8.45 -9.29 8.27
C THR A 82 9.86 -8.83 8.68
N ALA A 83 10.83 -8.91 7.77
CA ALA A 83 12.19 -8.48 8.03
C ALA A 83 12.27 -7.01 8.45
N LEU A 84 11.65 -6.12 7.67
CA LEU A 84 11.60 -4.68 7.98
C LEU A 84 10.93 -4.41 9.34
N SER A 85 9.88 -5.14 9.70
CA SER A 85 9.18 -4.99 10.97
C SER A 85 10.03 -5.37 12.18
N MET A 86 10.92 -6.35 12.02
CA MET A 86 11.83 -6.79 13.07
C MET A 86 13.07 -5.92 13.21
N LEU A 87 13.52 -5.29 12.10
CA LEU A 87 14.68 -4.41 12.08
C LEU A 87 14.41 -3.02 12.69
N HIS A 88 13.14 -2.58 12.72
CA HIS A 88 12.77 -1.31 13.35
C HIS A 88 11.45 -1.45 14.14
N PRO A 89 11.41 -1.07 15.43
CA PRO A 89 10.29 -1.40 16.32
C PRO A 89 9.02 -0.58 16.09
N ALA A 90 9.10 0.59 15.48
CA ALA A 90 7.97 1.53 15.40
C ALA A 90 7.56 1.91 13.97
N LEU A 91 8.47 1.84 12.97
CA LEU A 91 8.20 2.29 11.60
C LEU A 91 7.10 1.42 10.96
N PRO A 92 5.99 2.00 10.49
CA PRO A 92 4.98 1.27 9.73
C PRO A 92 5.54 0.73 8.42
N ILE A 93 4.99 -0.38 7.95
CA ILE A 93 5.37 -1.05 6.71
C ILE A 93 4.19 -1.02 5.73
N TYR A 94 4.44 -0.62 4.50
CA TYR A 94 3.45 -0.57 3.43
C TYR A 94 3.88 -1.48 2.27
N SER A 95 3.12 -2.55 1.98
CA SER A 95 3.37 -3.31 0.76
C SER A 95 2.79 -2.59 -0.46
N GLY A 96 3.62 -2.26 -1.42
CA GLY A 96 3.20 -1.50 -2.59
C GLY A 96 3.69 -2.09 -3.91
N VAL A 97 3.09 -3.18 -4.40
CA VAL A 97 1.93 -3.97 -3.92
C VAL A 97 2.29 -5.45 -3.82
N TYR A 98 1.61 -6.19 -2.96
CA TYR A 98 1.70 -7.65 -2.91
C TYR A 98 0.84 -8.29 -4.01
N LEU A 99 1.37 -9.26 -4.75
CA LEU A 99 0.69 -9.92 -5.85
C LEU A 99 -0.24 -11.03 -5.34
N LEU A 100 -1.31 -10.63 -4.67
CA LEU A 100 -2.20 -11.54 -3.95
C LEU A 100 -2.77 -12.69 -4.80
N PRO A 101 -3.17 -12.51 -6.08
CA PRO A 101 -3.71 -13.61 -6.89
C PRO A 101 -2.72 -14.75 -7.16
N LEU A 102 -1.42 -14.54 -6.95
CA LEU A 102 -0.40 -15.58 -7.18
C LEU A 102 -0.28 -16.56 -6.00
N ARG A 103 -0.98 -16.33 -4.90
CA ARG A 103 -0.88 -17.12 -3.65
C ARG A 103 -2.25 -17.65 -3.22
N HIS A 104 -2.21 -18.67 -2.37
CA HIS A 104 -3.42 -19.19 -1.76
C HIS A 104 -3.87 -18.28 -0.60
N PRO A 105 -5.14 -17.79 -0.57
CA PRO A 105 -5.59 -16.77 0.39
C PRO A 105 -5.51 -17.21 1.85
N VAL A 106 -5.68 -18.49 2.17
CA VAL A 106 -5.54 -19.02 3.53
C VAL A 106 -4.10 -18.89 4.04
N LEU A 107 -3.10 -19.18 3.19
CA LEU A 107 -1.69 -19.02 3.56
C LEU A 107 -1.35 -17.54 3.78
N VAL A 108 -1.84 -16.67 2.90
CA VAL A 108 -1.65 -15.23 3.04
C VAL A 108 -2.32 -14.70 4.31
N ALA A 109 -3.55 -15.13 4.62
CA ALA A 109 -4.23 -14.73 5.86
C ALA A 109 -3.45 -15.17 7.11
N ARG A 110 -2.84 -16.36 7.11
CA ARG A 110 -1.95 -16.81 8.19
C ARG A 110 -0.74 -15.91 8.33
N GLN A 111 -0.05 -15.63 7.22
CA GLN A 111 1.14 -14.75 7.22
C GLN A 111 0.81 -13.35 7.71
N LEU A 112 -0.32 -12.78 7.29
CA LEU A 112 -0.77 -11.45 7.75
C LEU A 112 -1.09 -11.44 9.25
N ALA A 113 -1.76 -12.49 9.77
CA ALA A 113 -2.05 -12.62 11.19
C ALA A 113 -0.76 -12.73 12.02
N ASP A 114 0.26 -13.43 11.52
CA ASP A 114 1.54 -13.58 12.20
C ASP A 114 2.34 -12.26 12.17
N ILE A 115 2.38 -11.55 11.03
CA ILE A 115 2.99 -10.20 10.95
C ILE A 115 2.29 -9.23 11.89
N ALA A 116 0.95 -9.28 11.98
CA ALA A 116 0.20 -8.42 12.90
C ALA A 116 0.50 -8.68 14.38
N ARG A 117 0.94 -9.89 14.74
CA ARG A 117 1.43 -10.22 16.10
C ARG A 117 2.85 -9.72 16.34
N LEU A 118 3.71 -9.81 15.34
CA LEU A 118 5.11 -9.33 15.41
C LEU A 118 5.19 -7.79 15.37
N ALA A 119 4.29 -7.17 14.61
CA ALA A 119 4.26 -5.73 14.35
C ALA A 119 2.83 -5.16 14.51
N PRO A 120 2.25 -5.14 15.73
CA PRO A 120 0.85 -4.75 15.94
C PRO A 120 0.53 -3.35 15.38
N GLY A 121 -0.48 -3.28 14.49
CA GLY A 121 -0.97 -2.04 13.90
C GLY A 121 -0.01 -1.36 12.90
N ARG A 122 1.12 -1.97 12.55
CA ARG A 122 2.13 -1.34 11.69
C ARG A 122 2.05 -1.74 10.21
N LEU A 123 1.36 -2.82 9.86
CA LEU A 123 1.24 -3.27 8.47
C LEU A 123 0.09 -2.56 7.76
N ILE A 124 0.37 -2.00 6.59
CA ILE A 124 -0.59 -1.57 5.57
C ILE A 124 -0.42 -2.53 4.40
N PHE A 125 -1.45 -3.34 4.15
CA PHE A 125 -1.41 -4.38 3.14
C PHE A 125 -1.90 -3.86 1.79
N GLY A 126 -0.99 -3.29 1.00
CA GLY A 126 -1.27 -2.92 -0.38
C GLY A 126 -1.16 -4.14 -1.30
N VAL A 127 -2.18 -4.37 -2.12
CA VAL A 127 -2.32 -5.55 -2.98
C VAL A 127 -2.58 -5.18 -4.42
N GLY A 128 -2.08 -5.99 -5.35
CA GLY A 128 -2.26 -5.82 -6.78
C GLY A 128 -2.41 -7.14 -7.53
N VAL A 129 -2.84 -7.04 -8.79
CA VAL A 129 -3.03 -8.23 -9.66
C VAL A 129 -1.77 -8.59 -10.46
N GLY A 130 -0.67 -7.84 -10.31
CA GLY A 130 0.44 -7.86 -11.23
C GLY A 130 0.09 -7.12 -12.54
N GLY A 131 1.07 -6.70 -13.28
CA GLY A 131 0.78 -5.85 -14.42
C GLY A 131 1.57 -6.15 -15.67
N GLU A 132 2.79 -5.79 -15.64
CA GLU A 132 3.65 -5.68 -16.81
C GLU A 132 4.14 -7.05 -17.28
N ASP A 133 4.52 -7.91 -16.33
CA ASP A 133 5.04 -9.24 -16.64
C ASP A 133 3.95 -10.32 -16.54
N ARG A 134 3.39 -10.71 -17.69
CA ARG A 134 2.43 -11.81 -17.75
C ARG A 134 3.08 -13.18 -17.50
N HIS A 135 4.37 -13.30 -17.79
CA HIS A 135 5.11 -14.54 -17.55
C HIS A 135 5.18 -14.82 -16.06
N GLU A 136 5.48 -13.82 -15.24
CA GLU A 136 5.48 -13.96 -13.77
C GLU A 136 4.17 -14.55 -13.23
N VAL A 137 3.03 -14.11 -13.78
CA VAL A 137 1.71 -14.64 -13.40
C VAL A 137 1.54 -16.10 -13.83
N SER A 138 1.95 -16.41 -15.07
CA SER A 138 1.77 -17.74 -15.66
C SER A 138 2.64 -18.82 -14.98
N VAL A 139 3.90 -18.51 -14.62
CA VAL A 139 4.79 -19.47 -13.95
C VAL A 139 4.34 -19.78 -12.52
N CYS A 140 3.50 -18.93 -11.93
CA CYS A 140 2.82 -19.21 -10.66
C CYS A 140 1.55 -20.06 -10.82
N GLY A 141 1.28 -20.59 -12.02
CA GLY A 141 0.10 -21.43 -12.28
C GLY A 141 -1.21 -20.64 -12.37
N VAL A 142 -1.15 -19.32 -12.56
CA VAL A 142 -2.32 -18.45 -12.66
C VAL A 142 -2.49 -17.97 -14.10
N ASP A 143 -3.69 -18.14 -14.67
CA ASP A 143 -4.01 -17.54 -15.97
C ASP A 143 -4.07 -16.00 -15.81
N PRO A 144 -3.23 -15.25 -16.55
CA PRO A 144 -3.24 -13.79 -16.50
C PRO A 144 -4.60 -13.15 -16.83
N ALA A 145 -5.47 -13.83 -17.58
CA ALA A 145 -6.81 -13.34 -17.89
C ALA A 145 -7.76 -13.39 -16.67
N THR A 146 -7.55 -14.31 -15.75
CA THR A 146 -8.43 -14.54 -14.58
C THR A 146 -7.99 -13.77 -13.33
N ARG A 147 -6.80 -13.19 -13.32
CA ARG A 147 -6.18 -12.59 -12.11
C ARG A 147 -7.06 -11.56 -11.40
N GLY A 148 -7.92 -10.85 -12.13
CA GLY A 148 -8.85 -9.89 -11.55
C GLY A 148 -9.97 -10.54 -10.74
N LEU A 149 -10.62 -11.56 -11.29
CA LEU A 149 -11.66 -12.35 -10.59
C LEU A 149 -11.07 -13.12 -9.41
N ARG A 150 -9.89 -13.72 -9.62
CA ARG A 150 -9.15 -14.39 -8.55
C ARG A 150 -8.80 -13.45 -7.40
N MET A 151 -8.45 -12.18 -7.71
CA MET A 151 -8.20 -11.14 -6.70
C MET A 151 -9.45 -10.83 -5.87
N ASP A 152 -10.63 -10.75 -6.52
CA ASP A 152 -11.89 -10.49 -5.81
C ASP A 152 -12.19 -11.59 -4.79
N GLU A 153 -12.02 -12.85 -5.19
CA GLU A 153 -12.21 -14.00 -4.33
C GLU A 153 -11.16 -14.08 -3.21
N CYS A 154 -9.88 -13.86 -3.53
CA CYS A 154 -8.81 -13.80 -2.53
C CYS A 154 -9.09 -12.74 -1.45
N LEU A 155 -9.51 -11.54 -1.85
CA LEU A 155 -9.78 -10.44 -0.92
C LEU A 155 -10.94 -10.76 0.02
N ALA A 156 -12.02 -11.33 -0.50
CA ALA A 156 -13.17 -11.73 0.30
C ALA A 156 -12.75 -12.77 1.37
N ILE A 157 -12.01 -13.80 0.96
CA ILE A 157 -11.53 -14.85 1.85
C ILE A 157 -10.56 -14.28 2.91
N VAL A 158 -9.56 -13.52 2.49
CA VAL A 158 -8.56 -12.94 3.42
C VAL A 158 -9.24 -12.05 4.46
N ARG A 159 -10.15 -11.16 4.05
CA ARG A 159 -10.86 -10.27 4.98
C ARG A 159 -11.65 -11.06 6.02
N GLN A 160 -12.37 -12.11 5.61
CA GLN A 160 -13.14 -12.93 6.53
C GLN A 160 -12.23 -13.72 7.48
N LEU A 161 -11.19 -14.39 6.96
CA LEU A 161 -10.25 -15.15 7.81
C LEU A 161 -9.57 -14.30 8.88
N LEU A 162 -9.25 -13.04 8.55
CA LEU A 162 -8.61 -12.11 9.51
C LEU A 162 -9.56 -11.65 10.64
N THR A 163 -10.86 -11.96 10.56
CA THR A 163 -11.78 -11.73 11.70
C THR A 163 -11.71 -12.83 12.78
N GLY A 164 -11.06 -13.97 12.48
CA GLY A 164 -11.02 -15.12 13.38
C GLY A 164 -12.30 -15.93 13.42
N THR A 165 -13.17 -15.79 12.42
CA THR A 165 -14.36 -16.64 12.24
C THR A 165 -14.13 -17.71 11.18
N PRO A 166 -14.72 -18.93 11.31
CA PRO A 166 -14.64 -19.95 10.27
C PRO A 166 -15.18 -19.45 8.92
N VAL A 167 -14.52 -19.83 7.85
CA VAL A 167 -14.87 -19.45 6.47
C VAL A 167 -15.09 -20.69 5.64
N THR A 168 -16.30 -20.83 5.09
CA THR A 168 -16.65 -21.78 4.05
C THR A 168 -16.89 -21.00 2.75
N CYS A 169 -16.25 -21.43 1.66
CA CYS A 169 -16.32 -20.78 0.36
C CYS A 169 -16.33 -21.82 -0.74
N HIS A 170 -17.33 -21.76 -1.63
CA HIS A 170 -17.46 -22.59 -2.85
C HIS A 170 -17.26 -21.64 -4.05
N GLY A 171 -16.02 -21.23 -4.27
CA GLY A 171 -15.68 -20.22 -5.28
C GLY A 171 -15.29 -20.82 -6.64
N THR A 172 -14.93 -19.94 -7.54
CA THR A 172 -14.39 -20.35 -8.85
C THR A 172 -12.96 -20.85 -8.75
N PHE A 173 -12.17 -20.28 -7.82
CA PHE A 173 -10.73 -20.53 -7.69
C PHE A 173 -10.36 -21.21 -6.39
N PHE A 174 -11.21 -21.13 -5.37
CA PHE A 174 -10.92 -21.67 -4.04
C PHE A 174 -12.15 -22.39 -3.47
N GLU A 175 -11.87 -23.57 -2.94
CA GLU A 175 -12.83 -24.38 -2.19
C GLU A 175 -12.35 -24.46 -0.75
N LEU A 176 -13.12 -23.96 0.20
CA LEU A 176 -12.79 -23.95 1.62
C LEU A 176 -13.95 -24.48 2.44
N ASP A 177 -13.64 -25.32 3.42
CA ASP A 177 -14.58 -25.82 4.40
C ASP A 177 -14.09 -25.45 5.80
N GLU A 178 -14.84 -24.63 6.52
CA GLU A 178 -14.60 -24.15 7.88
C GLU A 178 -13.13 -23.69 8.14
N ALA A 179 -12.47 -23.09 7.14
CA ALA A 179 -11.10 -22.60 7.27
C ALA A 179 -11.02 -21.52 8.37
N LEU A 180 -10.06 -21.63 9.29
CA LEU A 180 -9.96 -20.76 10.47
C LEU A 180 -8.53 -20.30 10.70
N ILE A 181 -8.35 -19.01 10.96
CA ILE A 181 -7.08 -18.40 11.33
C ILE A 181 -7.15 -17.83 12.74
N LEU A 182 -6.49 -18.51 13.68
CA LEU A 182 -6.35 -18.06 15.07
C LEU A 182 -4.89 -18.06 15.52
N PRO A 183 -4.48 -17.12 16.40
CA PRO A 183 -5.27 -15.96 16.84
C PRO A 183 -5.45 -14.95 15.69
N ALA A 184 -6.61 -14.32 15.63
CA ALA A 184 -6.85 -13.23 14.71
C ALA A 184 -6.01 -11.98 15.08
N PRO A 185 -5.74 -11.06 14.13
CA PRO A 185 -5.14 -9.77 14.44
C PRO A 185 -5.96 -8.99 15.48
N ALA A 186 -5.30 -8.39 16.47
CA ALA A 186 -5.96 -7.60 17.52
C ALA A 186 -6.62 -6.31 16.97
N ALA A 187 -6.16 -5.84 15.81
CA ALA A 187 -6.74 -4.72 15.07
C ALA A 187 -6.81 -5.05 13.58
N PRO A 188 -7.78 -4.51 12.86
CA PRO A 188 -7.88 -4.70 11.41
C PRO A 188 -6.61 -4.25 10.68
N ILE A 189 -6.14 -5.06 9.72
CA ILE A 189 -5.04 -4.68 8.82
C ILE A 189 -5.67 -3.88 7.67
N PRO A 190 -5.27 -2.62 7.44
CA PRO A 190 -5.76 -1.85 6.30
C PRO A 190 -5.34 -2.51 4.98
N ILE A 191 -6.29 -2.69 4.05
CA ILE A 191 -6.06 -3.26 2.73
C ILE A 191 -6.24 -2.19 1.68
N VAL A 192 -5.15 -1.83 0.97
CA VAL A 192 -5.16 -0.84 -0.10
C VAL A 192 -5.00 -1.54 -1.45
N ILE A 193 -5.84 -1.21 -2.42
CA ILE A 193 -5.89 -1.93 -3.70
C ILE A 193 -5.22 -1.12 -4.80
N GLY A 194 -4.15 -1.66 -5.35
CA GLY A 194 -3.39 -1.06 -6.45
C GLY A 194 -3.97 -1.39 -7.82
N GLY A 195 -3.75 -0.48 -8.76
CA GLY A 195 -4.05 -0.69 -10.17
C GLY A 195 -4.59 0.57 -10.86
N ARG A 196 -4.42 0.63 -12.20
CA ARG A 196 -4.77 1.80 -13.01
C ARG A 196 -6.18 1.75 -13.62
N SER A 197 -6.77 0.55 -13.69
CA SER A 197 -8.06 0.34 -14.35
C SER A 197 -9.24 0.72 -13.45
N ASP A 198 -10.38 1.07 -14.05
CA ASP A 198 -11.62 1.29 -13.31
C ASP A 198 -12.04 0.05 -12.51
N ALA A 199 -11.76 -1.15 -13.00
CA ALA A 199 -12.01 -2.39 -12.26
C ALA A 199 -11.24 -2.44 -10.94
N ALA A 200 -9.98 -1.98 -10.91
CA ALA A 200 -9.20 -1.91 -9.67
C ALA A 200 -9.75 -0.85 -8.71
N ILE A 201 -10.17 0.31 -9.24
CA ILE A 201 -10.77 1.39 -8.46
C ILE A 201 -12.12 0.96 -7.87
N ARG A 202 -12.98 0.31 -8.66
CA ARG A 202 -14.26 -0.25 -8.18
C ARG A 202 -14.04 -1.30 -7.10
N ARG A 203 -13.03 -2.16 -7.27
CA ARG A 203 -12.61 -3.13 -6.25
C ARG A 203 -12.17 -2.44 -4.96
N ALA A 204 -11.41 -1.35 -5.06
CA ALA A 204 -11.00 -0.56 -3.90
C ALA A 204 -12.20 0.03 -3.16
N GLY A 205 -13.22 0.50 -3.89
CA GLY A 205 -14.48 0.96 -3.31
C GLY A 205 -15.20 -0.15 -2.55
N ARG A 206 -15.36 -1.32 -3.18
CA ARG A 206 -16.12 -2.44 -2.61
C ARG A 206 -15.39 -3.19 -1.50
N LEU A 207 -14.09 -3.42 -1.66
CA LEU A 207 -13.32 -4.36 -0.83
C LEU A 207 -12.07 -3.74 -0.18
N GLY A 208 -11.67 -2.52 -0.52
CA GLY A 208 -10.45 -1.86 -0.03
C GLY A 208 -10.71 -0.80 1.04
N ASP A 209 -9.68 -0.43 1.77
CA ASP A 209 -9.68 0.72 2.66
C ASP A 209 -9.07 1.95 1.98
N GLY A 210 -8.55 1.77 0.76
CA GLY A 210 -8.01 2.79 -0.12
C GLY A 210 -7.68 2.23 -1.51
N TRP A 211 -7.32 3.14 -2.40
CA TRP A 211 -6.80 2.86 -3.73
C TRP A 211 -5.37 3.40 -3.86
N LEU A 212 -4.46 2.59 -4.38
CA LEU A 212 -3.09 3.00 -4.70
C LEU A 212 -2.96 3.25 -6.21
N GLY A 213 -2.88 4.52 -6.57
CA GLY A 213 -2.65 4.97 -7.94
C GLY A 213 -1.18 4.97 -8.32
N VAL A 214 -0.91 4.80 -9.62
CA VAL A 214 0.40 4.96 -10.24
C VAL A 214 0.21 5.50 -11.66
N TRP A 215 1.10 6.40 -12.11
CA TRP A 215 1.09 6.96 -13.47
C TRP A 215 -0.27 7.50 -13.92
N ASN A 216 -0.85 8.34 -13.13
CA ASN A 216 -2.11 9.02 -13.44
C ASN A 216 -1.99 10.54 -13.20
N SER A 217 -2.90 11.33 -13.77
CA SER A 217 -2.97 12.76 -13.54
C SER A 217 -3.77 13.08 -12.28
N PRO A 218 -3.64 14.28 -11.67
CA PRO A 218 -4.45 14.72 -10.55
C PRO A 218 -5.96 14.65 -10.84
N ARG A 219 -6.37 15.03 -12.05
CA ARG A 219 -7.78 14.90 -12.49
C ARG A 219 -8.26 13.44 -12.48
N ARG A 220 -7.41 12.51 -12.98
CA ARG A 220 -7.73 11.07 -12.96
C ARG A 220 -7.76 10.55 -11.52
N PHE A 221 -6.88 11.04 -10.66
CA PHE A 221 -6.85 10.67 -9.26
C PHE A 221 -8.14 11.07 -8.54
N ALA A 222 -8.60 12.33 -8.69
CA ALA A 222 -9.86 12.80 -8.15
C ALA A 222 -11.06 11.96 -8.62
N ALA A 223 -11.15 11.69 -9.93
CA ALA A 223 -12.20 10.84 -10.48
C ALA A 223 -12.16 9.40 -9.93
N ALA A 224 -10.98 8.87 -9.63
CA ALA A 224 -10.83 7.54 -9.03
C ALA A 224 -11.29 7.52 -7.57
N VAL A 225 -10.98 8.55 -6.79
CA VAL A 225 -11.47 8.71 -5.39
C VAL A 225 -13.01 8.74 -5.37
N GLU A 226 -13.61 9.52 -6.28
CA GLU A 226 -15.07 9.62 -6.40
C GLU A 226 -15.69 8.28 -6.80
N LEU A 227 -15.13 7.60 -7.81
CA LEU A 227 -15.61 6.28 -8.25
C LEU A 227 -15.52 5.24 -7.12
N ALA A 228 -14.45 5.24 -6.34
CA ALA A 228 -14.30 4.34 -5.20
C ALA A 228 -15.35 4.63 -4.11
N ALA A 229 -15.68 5.90 -3.86
CA ALA A 229 -16.72 6.29 -2.92
C ALA A 229 -18.12 5.85 -3.40
N GLN A 230 -18.44 6.02 -4.68
CA GLN A 230 -19.68 5.55 -5.29
C GLN A 230 -19.84 4.04 -5.17
N GLU A 231 -18.80 3.27 -5.45
CA GLU A 231 -18.81 1.81 -5.35
C GLU A 231 -18.96 1.33 -3.89
N ALA A 232 -18.36 2.04 -2.94
CA ALA A 232 -18.54 1.73 -1.51
C ALA A 232 -20.00 1.94 -1.08
N ALA A 233 -20.62 3.04 -1.48
CA ALA A 233 -22.02 3.32 -1.22
C ALA A 233 -22.94 2.29 -1.88
N ALA A 234 -22.65 1.90 -3.12
CA ALA A 234 -23.45 0.91 -3.87
C ALA A 234 -23.51 -0.47 -3.20
N VAL A 235 -22.48 -0.84 -2.41
CA VAL A 235 -22.47 -2.10 -1.64
C VAL A 235 -22.79 -1.91 -0.16
N GLY A 236 -23.28 -0.74 0.24
CA GLY A 236 -23.77 -0.47 1.59
C GLY A 236 -22.65 -0.36 2.66
N ARG A 237 -21.44 0.02 2.29
CA ARG A 237 -20.37 0.26 3.27
C ARG A 237 -20.70 1.49 4.14
N PRO A 238 -20.32 1.49 5.42
CA PRO A 238 -20.64 2.60 6.35
C PRO A 238 -19.91 3.91 6.01
N GLY A 239 -18.92 3.88 5.11
CA GLY A 239 -18.19 5.06 4.64
C GLY A 239 -17.30 4.75 3.45
N PRO A 240 -16.85 5.79 2.71
CA PRO A 240 -15.93 5.62 1.60
C PRO A 240 -14.55 5.19 2.09
N PRO A 241 -13.74 4.54 1.22
CA PRO A 241 -12.33 4.33 1.49
C PRO A 241 -11.63 5.68 1.70
N SER A 242 -10.72 5.76 2.67
CA SER A 242 -10.03 7.02 3.02
C SER A 242 -8.51 6.96 2.87
N ARG A 243 -7.93 5.78 2.67
CA ARG A 243 -6.48 5.60 2.51
C ARG A 243 -6.05 5.59 1.05
N HIS A 244 -6.52 6.59 0.28
CA HIS A 244 -6.07 6.71 -1.11
C HIS A 244 -4.62 7.16 -1.16
N ALA A 245 -3.81 6.42 -1.93
CA ALA A 245 -2.38 6.62 -2.01
C ALA A 245 -1.90 6.76 -3.46
N MET A 246 -0.74 7.40 -3.62
CA MET A 246 -0.04 7.50 -4.90
C MET A 246 1.37 6.91 -4.76
N GLN A 247 1.73 5.96 -5.62
CA GLN A 247 3.10 5.48 -5.73
C GLN A 247 3.83 6.26 -6.83
N VAL A 248 4.99 6.82 -6.49
CA VAL A 248 5.67 7.80 -7.32
C VAL A 248 7.18 7.53 -7.39
N TRP A 249 7.66 7.21 -8.60
CA TRP A 249 9.07 7.32 -8.89
C TRP A 249 9.45 8.80 -8.96
N CYS A 250 10.47 9.19 -8.23
CA CYS A 250 10.93 10.58 -8.22
C CYS A 250 12.45 10.67 -8.19
N GLY A 251 12.99 11.68 -8.87
CA GLY A 251 14.40 12.05 -8.77
C GLY A 251 14.59 13.17 -7.75
N LEU A 252 15.54 13.03 -6.81
CA LEU A 252 15.82 14.03 -5.77
C LEU A 252 17.30 14.36 -5.79
N ALA A 253 17.65 15.59 -6.20
CA ALA A 253 19.00 16.13 -6.24
C ALA A 253 18.98 17.66 -6.22
N ASP A 254 20.16 18.30 -6.27
CA ASP A 254 20.30 19.75 -6.21
C ASP A 254 19.88 20.47 -7.51
N SER A 255 19.70 19.72 -8.62
CA SER A 255 19.20 20.23 -9.90
C SER A 255 18.33 19.22 -10.63
N LYS A 256 17.51 19.70 -11.57
CA LYS A 256 16.68 18.84 -12.43
C LYS A 256 17.52 17.89 -13.27
N GLU A 257 18.65 18.35 -13.78
CA GLU A 257 19.57 17.55 -14.60
C GLU A 257 20.15 16.39 -13.79
N ALA A 258 20.65 16.67 -12.58
CA ALA A 258 21.21 15.67 -11.68
C ALA A 258 20.14 14.67 -11.22
N ALA A 259 18.96 15.15 -10.86
CA ALA A 259 17.84 14.30 -10.45
C ALA A 259 17.35 13.38 -11.60
N ARG A 260 17.23 13.91 -12.82
CA ARG A 260 16.89 13.13 -14.02
C ARG A 260 17.94 12.07 -14.34
N ALA A 261 19.22 12.42 -14.18
CA ALA A 261 20.33 11.50 -14.42
C ALA A 261 20.31 10.29 -13.46
N CYS A 262 19.76 10.42 -12.25
CA CYS A 262 19.55 9.31 -11.34
C CYS A 262 18.27 8.51 -11.68
N LEU A 263 17.18 9.21 -11.97
CA LEU A 263 15.85 8.61 -12.12
C LEU A 263 15.70 7.82 -13.44
N ALA A 264 16.09 8.42 -14.57
CA ALA A 264 15.81 7.86 -15.89
C ALA A 264 16.47 6.48 -16.10
N PRO A 265 17.77 6.28 -15.79
CA PRO A 265 18.40 4.96 -15.94
C PRO A 265 17.78 3.91 -15.01
N ALA A 266 17.43 4.27 -13.77
CA ALA A 266 16.83 3.36 -12.82
C ALA A 266 15.48 2.82 -13.30
N MET A 267 14.61 3.71 -13.80
CA MET A 267 13.32 3.31 -14.34
C MET A 267 13.47 2.51 -15.65
N GLN A 268 14.39 2.89 -16.52
CA GLN A 268 14.64 2.14 -17.75
C GLN A 268 15.16 0.72 -17.45
N ALA A 269 16.04 0.57 -16.46
CA ALA A 269 16.53 -0.73 -16.04
C ALA A 269 15.42 -1.59 -15.43
N TYR A 270 14.50 -0.99 -14.67
CA TYR A 270 13.42 -1.71 -14.01
C TYR A 270 12.28 -2.11 -14.96
N TYR A 271 11.82 -1.18 -15.83
CA TYR A 271 10.67 -1.42 -16.70
C TYR A 271 11.05 -1.90 -18.12
N GLN A 272 12.34 -1.89 -18.46
CA GLN A 272 12.85 -2.21 -19.82
C GLN A 272 12.17 -1.36 -20.92
N LEU A 273 11.81 -0.12 -20.58
CA LEU A 273 11.14 0.84 -21.44
C LEU A 273 11.82 2.21 -21.31
N PRO A 274 11.83 3.03 -22.38
CA PRO A 274 12.36 4.38 -22.33
C PRO A 274 11.65 5.23 -21.28
N PHE A 275 12.43 6.01 -20.50
CA PHE A 275 11.93 6.86 -19.42
C PHE A 275 10.88 7.87 -19.90
N GLU A 276 10.99 8.38 -21.10
CA GLU A 276 10.10 9.35 -21.72
C GLU A 276 8.62 8.92 -21.74
N ARG A 277 8.35 7.60 -21.67
CA ARG A 277 6.98 7.07 -21.54
C ARG A 277 6.34 7.39 -20.18
N PHE A 278 7.17 7.57 -19.17
CA PHE A 278 6.77 7.78 -17.78
C PHE A 278 7.02 9.20 -17.28
N GLU A 279 7.90 9.96 -17.95
CA GLU A 279 8.49 11.21 -17.49
C GLU A 279 7.45 12.21 -16.96
N ARG A 280 6.31 12.35 -17.64
CA ARG A 280 5.21 13.23 -17.21
C ARG A 280 4.55 12.86 -15.87
N TYR A 281 4.83 11.67 -15.35
CA TYR A 281 4.27 11.16 -14.09
C TYR A 281 5.32 11.02 -12.99
N CYS A 282 6.56 11.32 -13.30
CA CYS A 282 7.71 11.09 -12.42
C CYS A 282 8.42 12.41 -12.19
N PRO A 283 8.13 13.11 -11.08
CA PRO A 283 8.78 14.40 -10.77
C PRO A 283 10.27 14.20 -10.50
N TYR A 284 11.06 15.19 -10.89
CA TYR A 284 12.48 15.21 -10.59
C TYR A 284 13.00 16.64 -10.44
N GLY A 285 13.99 16.83 -9.57
CA GLY A 285 14.60 18.11 -9.22
C GLY A 285 14.88 18.17 -7.73
N THR A 286 14.66 19.35 -7.16
CA THR A 286 14.74 19.60 -5.72
C THR A 286 13.51 19.04 -5.00
N ALA A 287 13.51 19.07 -3.67
CA ALA A 287 12.34 18.70 -2.89
C ALA A 287 11.12 19.61 -3.17
N ASP A 288 11.36 20.89 -3.49
CA ASP A 288 10.31 21.85 -3.87
C ASP A 288 9.66 21.44 -5.19
N ASP A 289 10.44 21.10 -6.22
CA ASP A 289 9.93 20.62 -7.52
C ASP A 289 9.05 19.38 -7.34
N VAL A 290 9.48 18.43 -6.50
CA VAL A 290 8.70 17.20 -6.24
C VAL A 290 7.45 17.51 -5.44
N ALA A 291 7.52 18.34 -4.42
CA ALA A 291 6.36 18.74 -3.61
C ALA A 291 5.31 19.52 -4.44
N GLU A 292 5.74 20.44 -5.29
CA GLU A 292 4.86 21.18 -6.22
C GLU A 292 4.12 20.23 -7.16
N PHE A 293 4.79 19.21 -7.69
CA PHE A 293 4.15 18.17 -8.51
C PHE A 293 3.11 17.35 -7.73
N LEU A 294 3.37 17.05 -6.44
CA LEU A 294 2.50 16.19 -5.62
C LEU A 294 1.30 16.95 -4.99
N ALA A 295 1.41 18.24 -4.75
CA ALA A 295 0.38 19.04 -4.10
C ALA A 295 -1.01 18.92 -4.78
N PRO A 296 -1.18 18.93 -6.12
CA PRO A 296 -2.47 18.71 -6.76
C PRO A 296 -3.11 17.36 -6.47
N TYR A 297 -2.33 16.31 -6.18
CA TYR A 297 -2.85 15.00 -5.78
C TYR A 297 -3.33 15.00 -4.33
N ALA A 298 -2.62 15.68 -3.43
CA ALA A 298 -3.08 15.87 -2.06
C ALA A 298 -4.47 16.57 -2.05
N ASN A 299 -4.61 17.63 -2.84
CA ASN A 299 -5.89 18.33 -3.03
C ASN A 299 -6.97 17.46 -3.69
N ALA A 300 -6.58 16.44 -4.46
CA ALA A 300 -7.48 15.46 -5.07
C ALA A 300 -7.85 14.29 -4.14
N GLY A 301 -7.45 14.34 -2.86
CA GLY A 301 -7.77 13.34 -1.85
C GLY A 301 -6.70 12.25 -1.66
N CYS A 302 -5.47 12.47 -2.13
CA CYS A 302 -4.33 11.58 -1.83
C CYS A 302 -3.91 11.74 -0.37
N ALA A 303 -4.14 10.72 0.43
CA ALA A 303 -3.79 10.70 1.86
C ALA A 303 -2.37 10.19 2.12
N GLU A 304 -1.78 9.44 1.19
CA GLU A 304 -0.47 8.82 1.38
C GLU A 304 0.33 8.84 0.07
N PHE A 305 1.61 9.24 0.14
CA PHE A 305 2.56 9.13 -0.97
C PHE A 305 3.61 8.08 -0.68
N ASN A 306 3.76 7.11 -1.56
CA ASN A 306 4.80 6.08 -1.53
C ASN A 306 5.88 6.46 -2.54
N LEU A 307 6.93 7.14 -2.08
CA LEU A 307 8.01 7.60 -2.95
C LEU A 307 8.98 6.46 -3.26
N ILE A 308 9.40 6.36 -4.52
CA ILE A 308 10.52 5.54 -4.97
C ILE A 308 11.64 6.52 -5.37
N PRO A 309 12.38 7.07 -4.39
CA PRO A 309 13.32 8.13 -4.65
C PRO A 309 14.59 7.59 -5.30
N GLN A 310 15.06 8.30 -6.32
CA GLN A 310 16.33 8.09 -6.96
C GLN A 310 17.19 9.34 -6.71
N SER A 311 18.35 9.16 -6.11
CA SER A 311 19.26 10.23 -5.70
C SER A 311 20.71 9.79 -5.89
N PRO A 312 21.69 10.69 -5.89
CA PRO A 312 23.11 10.32 -5.96
C PRO A 312 23.55 9.35 -4.86
N ASP A 313 22.95 9.45 -3.68
CA ASP A 313 23.17 8.53 -2.56
C ASP A 313 21.92 8.33 -1.69
N PRO A 314 21.86 7.28 -0.87
CA PRO A 314 20.70 6.97 -0.01
C PRO A 314 20.39 8.06 1.03
N ASP A 315 21.36 8.77 1.55
CA ASP A 315 21.16 9.82 2.57
C ASP A 315 20.43 11.02 1.98
N GLN A 316 20.78 11.42 0.75
CA GLN A 316 20.07 12.44 -0.01
C GLN A 316 18.64 12.01 -0.35
N ALA A 317 18.42 10.72 -0.65
CA ALA A 317 17.07 10.20 -0.87
C ALA A 317 16.18 10.36 0.37
N VAL A 318 16.69 10.01 1.56
CA VAL A 318 15.96 10.15 2.83
C VAL A 318 15.75 11.65 3.16
N ALA A 319 16.78 12.48 3.06
CA ALA A 319 16.68 13.92 3.34
C ALA A 319 15.69 14.61 2.39
N GLY A 320 15.75 14.29 1.10
CA GLY A 320 14.84 14.82 0.08
C GLY A 320 13.38 14.40 0.32
N ALA A 321 13.11 13.11 0.60
CA ALA A 321 11.77 12.63 0.93
C ALA A 321 11.21 13.31 2.20
N ALA A 322 12.03 13.52 3.23
CA ALA A 322 11.64 14.23 4.43
C ALA A 322 11.35 15.72 4.17
N ALA A 323 12.09 16.36 3.28
CA ALA A 323 11.84 17.73 2.85
C ALA A 323 10.52 17.84 2.07
N VAL A 324 10.27 16.92 1.13
CA VAL A 324 8.98 16.83 0.40
C VAL A 324 7.81 16.73 1.39
N LYS A 325 7.90 15.85 2.40
CA LYS A 325 6.85 15.74 3.43
C LYS A 325 6.60 17.06 4.14
N LYS A 326 7.66 17.76 4.55
CA LYS A 326 7.53 19.06 5.26
C LYS A 326 6.88 20.12 4.38
N LEU A 327 7.18 20.13 3.08
CA LEU A 327 6.59 21.06 2.12
C LEU A 327 5.11 20.77 1.90
N LEU A 328 4.72 19.50 1.70
CA LEU A 328 3.33 19.09 1.55
C LEU A 328 2.48 19.36 2.81
N ALA A 329 3.08 19.38 3.99
CA ALA A 329 2.36 19.71 5.22
C ALA A 329 2.07 21.22 5.40
N ARG A 330 2.67 22.08 4.55
CA ARG A 330 2.49 23.54 4.55
C ARG A 330 1.57 24.04 3.43
N ALA A 331 1.33 23.19 2.42
CA ALA A 331 0.48 23.50 1.26
C ALA A 331 -1.00 23.24 1.58
#